data_2cba01dc05942117277cbfc086cffc0a
#
_entry.id   2cba01dc05942117277cbfc086cffc0a
#
_cell.length_a   1.000
_cell.length_b   1.000
_cell.length_c   1.000
_cell.angle_alpha   90.00
_cell.angle_beta   90.00
_cell.angle_gamma   90.00
#
_symmetry.space_group_name_H-M   'P 1'
#
loop_
_entity.id
_entity.type
_entity.pdbx_description
1 polymer ?
#
loop_
_entity_poly.entity_id
_entity_poly.type
_entity_poly.pdbx_seq_one_letter_code
_entity_poly.pdbx_strand_id
1 'polypeptide(L)'
;MTDQKLDPATFEVVKNSLLKIAEEMKIVLAKTAYSPILKVAGDYSCGVFDVAGNMVAQGPDLPIHLGSMPDAVRAVVQVFGDDVADGDVFIHNDPYFGGSHLPDVNLSLIHISEPTRQIRI
;
A
#
# COMPACT_ATOMS: atom_id res chain seq x y z
N MET A 1 -9.03 30.61 1.88
CA MET A 1 -9.05 29.20 2.34
C MET A 1 -9.01 29.24 3.86
N THR A 2 -10.10 28.85 4.48
CA THR A 2 -10.15 28.74 5.95
C THR A 2 -9.26 27.58 6.33
N ASP A 3 -8.21 27.89 7.08
CA ASP A 3 -7.32 26.92 7.71
C ASP A 3 -8.14 26.17 8.79
N GLN A 4 -8.87 25.17 8.35
CA GLN A 4 -9.71 24.36 9.24
C GLN A 4 -8.76 23.41 9.97
N LYS A 5 -8.21 23.89 11.09
CA LYS A 5 -7.44 23.03 12.00
C LYS A 5 -8.34 21.87 12.40
N LEU A 6 -7.95 20.66 11.98
CA LEU A 6 -8.58 19.44 12.47
C LEU A 6 -8.55 19.43 14.01
N ASP A 7 -9.70 19.13 14.59
CA ASP A 7 -9.77 18.87 16.02
C ASP A 7 -8.81 17.74 16.42
N PRO A 8 -8.00 17.91 17.47
CA PRO A 8 -7.02 16.91 17.89
C PRO A 8 -7.60 15.49 18.10
N ALA A 9 -8.82 15.40 18.61
CA ALA A 9 -9.49 14.12 18.82
C ALA A 9 -9.82 13.44 17.47
N THR A 10 -10.34 14.20 16.52
CA THR A 10 -10.60 13.72 15.15
C THR A 10 -9.31 13.28 14.46
N PHE A 11 -8.23 14.04 14.61
CA PHE A 11 -6.93 13.68 14.07
C PHE A 11 -6.43 12.32 14.61
N GLU A 12 -6.50 12.11 15.93
CA GLU A 12 -6.09 10.84 16.53
C GLU A 12 -6.96 9.67 16.11
N VAL A 13 -8.27 9.86 15.95
CA VAL A 13 -9.19 8.83 15.45
C VAL A 13 -8.81 8.42 14.01
N VAL A 14 -8.62 9.39 13.12
CA VAL A 14 -8.25 9.12 11.72
C VAL A 14 -6.89 8.43 11.64
N LYS A 15 -5.89 8.94 12.32
CA LYS A 15 -4.54 8.36 12.37
C LYS A 15 -4.58 6.89 12.83
N ASN A 16 -5.25 6.61 13.95
CA ASN A 16 -5.33 5.26 14.49
C ASN A 16 -6.15 4.33 13.59
N SER A 17 -7.16 4.86 12.89
CA SER A 17 -7.93 4.08 11.91
C SER A 17 -7.07 3.68 10.70
N LEU A 18 -6.22 4.57 10.19
CA LEU A 18 -5.30 4.26 9.08
C LEU A 18 -4.25 3.22 9.50
N LEU A 19 -3.68 3.34 10.69
CA LEU A 19 -2.77 2.32 11.23
C LEU A 19 -3.45 0.96 11.36
N LYS A 20 -4.69 0.94 11.86
CA LYS A 20 -5.47 -0.29 11.98
C LYS A 20 -5.77 -0.93 10.63
N ILE A 21 -6.04 -0.15 9.60
CA ILE A 21 -6.22 -0.66 8.23
C ILE A 21 -4.96 -1.41 7.77
N ALA A 22 -3.78 -0.84 7.95
CA ALA A 22 -2.53 -1.50 7.58
C ALA A 22 -2.32 -2.83 8.35
N GLU A 23 -2.65 -2.86 9.64
CA GLU A 23 -2.60 -4.09 10.44
C GLU A 23 -3.61 -5.15 9.97
N GLU A 24 -4.83 -4.75 9.67
CA GLU A 24 -5.87 -5.66 9.17
C GLU A 24 -5.49 -6.26 7.80
N MET A 25 -4.95 -5.46 6.90
CA MET A 25 -4.41 -5.93 5.62
C MET A 25 -3.35 -7.01 5.84
N LYS A 26 -2.43 -6.80 6.77
CA LYS A 26 -1.39 -7.75 7.14
C LYS A 26 -1.98 -9.06 7.67
N ILE A 27 -2.96 -8.99 8.58
CA ILE A 27 -3.63 -10.16 9.14
C ILE A 27 -4.34 -10.96 8.05
N VAL A 28 -5.04 -10.29 7.14
CA VAL A 28 -5.74 -10.95 6.03
C VAL A 28 -4.75 -11.65 5.12
N LEU A 29 -3.67 -10.99 4.76
CA LEU A 29 -2.62 -11.58 3.92
C LEU A 29 -1.99 -12.81 4.57
N ALA A 30 -1.65 -12.75 5.86
CA ALA A 30 -1.13 -13.89 6.61
C ALA A 30 -2.07 -15.09 6.63
N LYS A 31 -3.38 -14.83 6.80
CA LYS A 31 -4.39 -15.89 6.86
C LYS A 31 -4.69 -16.54 5.51
N THR A 32 -4.59 -15.77 4.43
CA THR A 32 -4.93 -16.21 3.08
C THR A 32 -3.74 -16.72 2.28
N ALA A 33 -2.51 -16.40 2.69
CA ALA A 33 -1.29 -16.84 2.01
C ALA A 33 -1.10 -18.36 2.09
N TYR A 34 -0.66 -18.93 0.98
CA TYR A 34 -0.27 -20.34 0.89
C TYR A 34 1.24 -20.55 1.06
N SER A 35 2.05 -19.56 0.69
CA SER A 35 3.51 -19.62 0.79
C SER A 35 3.95 -19.62 2.25
N PRO A 36 4.83 -20.55 2.65
CA PRO A 36 5.44 -20.53 3.99
C PRO A 36 6.25 -19.28 4.26
N ILE A 37 6.85 -18.67 3.24
CA ILE A 37 7.61 -17.40 3.36
C ILE A 37 6.67 -16.28 3.82
N LEU A 38 5.49 -16.18 3.24
CA LEU A 38 4.49 -15.19 3.65
C LEU A 38 3.83 -15.58 4.97
N LYS A 39 3.31 -16.81 5.07
CA LYS A 39 2.47 -17.23 6.18
C LYS A 39 3.22 -17.45 7.50
N VAL A 40 4.44 -17.99 7.43
CA VAL A 40 5.23 -18.38 8.60
C VAL A 40 6.36 -17.39 8.87
N ALA A 41 7.14 -17.06 7.85
CA ALA A 41 8.26 -16.12 7.99
C ALA A 41 7.79 -14.65 8.05
N GLY A 42 6.59 -14.34 7.56
CA GLY A 42 6.05 -12.99 7.58
C GLY A 42 6.78 -12.02 6.65
N ASP A 43 7.34 -12.55 5.54
CA ASP A 43 8.09 -11.77 4.58
C ASP A 43 7.16 -11.00 3.64
N TYR A 44 6.46 -10.03 4.20
CA TYR A 44 5.58 -9.10 3.50
C TYR A 44 5.34 -7.86 4.36
N SER A 45 4.93 -6.78 3.72
CA SER A 45 4.63 -5.51 4.37
C SER A 45 3.39 -4.86 3.76
N CYS A 46 2.67 -4.09 4.56
CA CYS A 46 1.46 -3.39 4.13
C CYS A 46 1.55 -1.90 4.47
N GLY A 47 1.15 -1.05 3.55
CA GLY A 47 1.13 0.39 3.74
C GLY A 47 -0.09 1.04 3.10
N VAL A 48 -0.47 2.19 3.62
CA VAL A 48 -1.50 3.07 3.06
C VAL A 48 -0.83 4.33 2.54
N PHE A 49 -1.20 4.75 1.35
CA PHE A 49 -0.58 5.86 0.65
C PHE A 49 -1.61 6.90 0.25
N ASP A 50 -1.18 8.16 0.13
CA ASP A 50 -1.98 9.21 -0.50
C ASP A 50 -1.89 9.13 -2.04
N VAL A 51 -2.65 9.98 -2.72
CA VAL A 51 -2.68 10.03 -4.19
C VAL A 51 -1.35 10.47 -4.82
N ALA A 52 -0.45 11.07 -4.06
CA ALA A 52 0.89 11.46 -4.51
C ALA A 52 1.94 10.37 -4.27
N GLY A 53 1.55 9.21 -3.71
CA GLY A 53 2.46 8.13 -3.37
C GLY A 53 3.26 8.35 -2.09
N ASN A 54 2.80 9.21 -1.19
CA ASN A 54 3.39 9.33 0.13
C ASN A 54 2.76 8.34 1.10
N MET A 55 3.59 7.68 1.89
CA MET A 55 3.11 6.74 2.90
C MET A 55 2.46 7.49 4.06
N VAL A 56 1.18 7.21 4.33
CA VAL A 56 0.42 7.83 5.42
C VAL A 56 0.24 6.91 6.62
N ALA A 57 0.29 5.59 6.41
CA ALA A 57 0.29 4.60 7.49
C ALA A 57 1.01 3.32 7.06
N GLN A 58 1.60 2.64 8.02
CA GLN A 58 2.29 1.36 7.82
C GLN A 58 2.06 0.44 9.02
N GLY A 59 2.13 -0.86 8.78
CA GLY A 59 2.17 -1.86 9.84
C GLY A 59 3.55 -1.98 10.49
N PRO A 60 3.69 -2.81 11.53
CA PRO A 60 4.98 -3.17 12.12
C PRO A 60 5.71 -4.16 11.19
N ASP A 61 6.32 -3.64 10.13
CA ASP A 61 6.83 -4.40 9.00
C ASP A 61 8.35 -4.35 8.89
N LEU A 62 8.89 -5.09 7.90
CA LEU A 62 10.33 -5.14 7.65
C LEU A 62 10.84 -3.77 7.16
N PRO A 63 11.89 -3.22 7.79
CA PRO A 63 12.39 -1.88 7.43
C PRO A 63 12.81 -1.75 5.96
N ILE A 64 13.31 -2.82 5.35
CA ILE A 64 13.72 -2.81 3.94
C ILE A 64 12.53 -2.60 3.00
N HIS A 65 11.39 -3.20 3.29
CA HIS A 65 10.17 -3.01 2.52
C HIS A 65 9.61 -1.60 2.71
N LEU A 66 9.65 -1.09 3.95
CA LEU A 66 9.18 0.26 4.26
C LEU A 66 9.97 1.33 3.51
N GLY A 67 11.25 1.10 3.26
CA GLY A 67 12.10 1.98 2.47
C GLY A 67 11.81 1.95 0.97
N SER A 68 11.42 0.78 0.42
CA SER A 68 11.21 0.60 -1.03
C SER A 68 9.77 0.85 -1.49
N MET A 69 8.77 0.60 -0.63
CA MET A 69 7.35 0.75 -1.02
C MET A 69 6.99 2.14 -1.56
N PRO A 70 7.43 3.28 -0.99
CA PRO A 70 7.10 4.58 -1.53
C PRO A 70 7.58 4.78 -2.97
N ASP A 71 8.76 4.27 -3.31
CA ASP A 71 9.30 4.41 -4.65
C ASP A 71 8.53 3.54 -5.65
N ALA A 72 8.14 2.34 -5.26
CA ALA A 72 7.29 1.47 -6.08
C ALA A 72 5.91 2.10 -6.34
N VAL A 73 5.28 2.69 -5.33
CA VAL A 73 3.98 3.36 -5.50
C VAL A 73 4.11 4.60 -6.38
N ARG A 74 5.15 5.42 -6.19
CA ARG A 74 5.41 6.59 -7.04
C ARG A 74 5.68 6.19 -8.49
N ALA A 75 6.37 5.08 -8.73
CA ALA A 75 6.57 4.55 -10.07
C ALA A 75 5.25 4.24 -10.77
N VAL A 76 4.31 3.60 -10.07
CA VAL A 76 2.95 3.34 -10.59
C VAL A 76 2.25 4.66 -10.94
N VAL A 77 2.24 5.63 -10.02
CA VAL A 77 1.63 6.95 -10.26
C VAL A 77 2.30 7.67 -11.44
N GLN A 78 3.61 7.57 -11.57
CA GLN A 78 4.36 8.20 -12.67
C GLN A 78 4.05 7.57 -14.03
N VAL A 79 3.91 6.25 -14.09
CA VAL A 79 3.65 5.53 -15.37
C VAL A 79 2.22 5.70 -15.83
N PHE A 80 1.27 5.55 -14.93
CA PHE A 80 -0.14 5.52 -15.30
C PHE A 80 -0.81 6.90 -15.20
N GLY A 81 -0.26 7.82 -14.38
CA GLY A 81 -0.73 9.21 -14.29
C GLY A 81 -2.24 9.30 -14.11
N ASP A 82 -2.90 9.98 -15.06
CA ASP A 82 -4.36 10.16 -15.06
C ASP A 82 -5.14 8.91 -15.53
N ASP A 83 -4.44 7.88 -16.03
CA ASP A 83 -5.04 6.60 -16.46
C ASP A 83 -5.14 5.61 -15.28
N VAL A 84 -5.60 6.13 -14.13
CA VAL A 84 -5.83 5.36 -12.90
C VAL A 84 -7.29 5.51 -12.52
N ALA A 85 -8.02 4.40 -12.49
CA ALA A 85 -9.43 4.36 -12.16
C ALA A 85 -9.67 3.70 -10.79
N ASP A 86 -10.82 4.02 -10.21
CA ASP A 86 -11.28 3.40 -8.99
C ASP A 86 -11.40 1.86 -9.15
N GLY A 87 -10.78 1.13 -8.23
CA GLY A 87 -10.73 -0.31 -8.25
C GLY A 87 -9.62 -0.94 -9.09
N ASP A 88 -8.75 -0.15 -9.72
CA ASP A 88 -7.58 -0.69 -10.41
C ASP A 88 -6.60 -1.32 -9.43
N VAL A 89 -5.96 -2.39 -9.88
CA VAL A 89 -4.91 -3.10 -9.15
C VAL A 89 -3.65 -3.12 -10.01
N PHE A 90 -2.56 -2.60 -9.48
CA PHE A 90 -1.26 -2.60 -10.14
C PHE A 90 -0.34 -3.64 -9.51
N ILE A 91 0.37 -4.39 -10.35
CA ILE A 91 1.41 -5.32 -9.94
C ILE A 91 2.74 -4.80 -10.48
N HIS A 92 3.73 -4.72 -9.60
CA HIS A 92 5.03 -4.15 -9.94
C HIS A 92 6.16 -4.88 -9.20
N ASN A 93 7.22 -5.26 -9.92
CA ASN A 93 8.44 -5.84 -9.34
C ASN A 93 9.72 -5.44 -10.10
N ASP A 94 9.67 -4.38 -10.91
CA ASP A 94 10.83 -3.95 -11.70
C ASP A 94 11.81 -3.14 -10.84
N PRO A 95 13.03 -3.67 -10.55
CA PRO A 95 14.01 -2.97 -9.74
C PRO A 95 14.63 -1.76 -10.42
N TYR A 96 14.51 -1.63 -11.74
CA TYR A 96 14.98 -0.46 -12.49
C TYR A 96 13.96 0.68 -12.49
N PHE A 97 12.74 0.38 -12.01
CA PHE A 97 11.64 1.33 -12.01
C PHE A 97 10.93 1.40 -10.63
N GLY A 98 11.70 1.61 -9.58
CA GLY A 98 11.16 1.83 -8.23
C GLY A 98 10.93 0.57 -7.39
N GLY A 99 11.12 -0.63 -7.94
CA GLY A 99 11.10 -1.87 -7.17
C GLY A 99 12.39 -2.11 -6.39
N SER A 100 12.36 -2.98 -5.39
CA SER A 100 13.56 -3.37 -4.62
C SER A 100 14.37 -4.43 -5.36
N HIS A 101 13.78 -5.57 -5.64
CA HIS A 101 14.36 -6.67 -6.42
C HIS A 101 13.25 -7.55 -7.02
N LEU A 102 13.56 -8.32 -8.06
CA LEU A 102 12.58 -9.10 -8.80
C LEU A 102 11.66 -10.03 -7.97
N PRO A 103 12.14 -10.66 -6.88
CA PRO A 103 11.27 -11.47 -6.03
C PRO A 103 10.22 -10.68 -5.24
N ASP A 104 10.44 -9.38 -4.99
CA ASP A 104 9.50 -8.53 -4.28
C ASP A 104 8.41 -8.05 -5.22
N VAL A 105 7.23 -8.60 -5.06
CA VAL A 105 6.05 -8.19 -5.84
C VAL A 105 5.24 -7.18 -5.04
N ASN A 106 5.16 -5.96 -5.54
CA ASN A 106 4.32 -4.92 -5.00
C ASN A 106 2.92 -5.01 -5.63
N LEU A 107 1.89 -5.06 -4.80
CA LEU A 107 0.50 -5.06 -5.20
C LEU A 107 -0.15 -3.77 -4.68
N SER A 108 -0.48 -2.87 -5.57
CA SER A 108 -1.12 -1.59 -5.23
C SER A 108 -2.60 -1.61 -5.61
N LEU A 109 -3.45 -1.34 -4.63
CA LEU A 109 -4.90 -1.17 -4.83
C LEU A 109 -5.21 0.32 -4.76
N ILE A 110 -5.85 0.86 -5.81
CA ILE A 110 -6.10 2.31 -5.91
C ILE A 110 -7.29 2.73 -5.07
N HIS A 111 -8.32 1.91 -4.97
CA HIS A 111 -9.43 2.08 -4.04
C HIS A 111 -9.96 0.73 -3.57
N ILE A 112 -10.53 0.70 -2.38
CA ILE A 112 -11.23 -0.47 -1.88
C ILE A 112 -12.73 -0.22 -2.03
N SER A 113 -13.22 -0.19 -3.23
CA SER A 113 -14.64 -0.19 -3.49
C SER A 113 -14.98 -1.35 -4.40
N GLU A 114 -15.95 -2.14 -4.05
CA GLU A 114 -16.62 -3.20 -4.82
C GLU A 114 -15.77 -4.21 -5.65
N PRO A 115 -16.13 -5.49 -5.70
CA PRO A 115 -15.24 -6.58 -6.12
C PRO A 115 -15.16 -6.87 -7.63
N THR A 116 -15.42 -5.93 -8.51
CA THR A 116 -15.29 -6.13 -9.97
C THR A 116 -14.16 -5.27 -10.52
N ARG A 117 -12.97 -5.86 -10.72
CA ARG A 117 -11.76 -5.06 -10.97
C ARG A 117 -10.90 -5.57 -12.09
N GLN A 118 -10.30 -4.63 -12.79
CA GLN A 118 -9.25 -4.90 -13.77
C GLN A 118 -7.90 -5.01 -13.06
N ILE A 119 -7.14 -6.04 -13.40
CA ILE A 119 -5.73 -6.14 -13.00
C ILE A 119 -4.91 -5.55 -14.13
N ARG A 120 -4.11 -4.54 -13.84
CA ARG A 120 -3.15 -3.95 -14.76
C ARG A 120 -1.74 -4.47 -14.41
N ILE A 121 -1.06 -4.99 -15.40
CA ILE A 121 0.26 -5.61 -15.30
C ILE A 121 1.25 -4.80 -16.09
#